data_214f5bfe9c1883a4b90686906f2b1233
#
_entry.id   214f5bfe9c1883a4b90686906f2b1233
#
_cell.length_a   1.000
_cell.length_b   1.000
_cell.length_c   1.000
_cell.angle_alpha   90.00
_cell.angle_beta   90.00
_cell.angle_gamma   90.00
#
_symmetry.space_group_name_H-M   'P 1'
#
loop_
_entity.id
_entity.type
_entity.pdbx_description
1 polymer ?
#
loop_
_entity_poly.entity_id
_entity_poly.type
_entity_poly.pdbx_seq_one_letter_code
_entity_poly.pdbx_strand_id
1 'polypeptide(L)'
;KEGLGKKGDLIGLEVNMRPPGGYMTDMINYSQDINIYMIYAKMCMHVQNIVSPHPIYHCVHVGKRDGSHYAHSGLEIFQRFGANIVMHERMPQVLDAAMGNEFYVARFKTMKELHEFVDFVTEKEVKPHADKLPQEL
;
A
#
# COMPACT_ATOMS: atom_id res chain seq x y z
N LYS A 1 17.10 -12.47 -23.60
CA LYS A 1 17.89 -13.42 -22.79
C LYS A 1 17.92 -14.73 -23.55
N GLU A 2 18.96 -14.93 -24.28
CA GLU A 2 19.17 -16.12 -25.12
C GLU A 2 19.32 -17.35 -24.21
N GLY A 3 18.71 -18.47 -24.59
CA GLY A 3 18.85 -19.75 -23.90
C GLY A 3 17.92 -20.02 -22.70
N LEU A 4 16.99 -19.12 -22.36
CA LEU A 4 16.12 -19.28 -21.18
C LEU A 4 14.69 -19.75 -21.48
N GLY A 5 14.41 -20.27 -22.67
CA GLY A 5 13.10 -20.73 -23.09
C GLY A 5 12.55 -19.99 -24.31
N LYS A 6 11.33 -20.33 -24.72
CA LYS A 6 10.63 -19.72 -25.87
C LYS A 6 9.80 -18.52 -25.40
N LYS A 7 9.40 -17.65 -26.35
CA LYS A 7 8.48 -16.55 -26.04
C LYS A 7 7.16 -17.11 -25.47
N GLY A 8 6.82 -16.68 -24.25
CA GLY A 8 5.62 -17.12 -23.51
C GLY A 8 5.91 -18.15 -22.42
N ASP A 9 7.11 -18.69 -22.33
CA ASP A 9 7.49 -19.59 -21.25
C ASP A 9 7.64 -18.82 -19.93
N LEU A 10 7.14 -19.39 -18.82
CA LEU A 10 7.33 -18.88 -17.47
C LEU A 10 8.67 -19.39 -16.93
N ILE A 11 9.49 -18.47 -16.46
CA ILE A 11 10.80 -18.76 -15.88
C ILE A 11 10.76 -18.38 -14.41
N GLY A 12 10.93 -19.40 -13.51
CA GLY A 12 11.09 -19.15 -12.08
C GLY A 12 12.43 -18.45 -11.81
N LEU A 13 12.40 -17.32 -11.12
CA LEU A 13 13.60 -16.57 -10.72
C LEU A 13 14.08 -16.99 -9.33
N GLU A 14 13.16 -17.06 -8.38
CA GLU A 14 13.43 -17.50 -7.00
C GLU A 14 12.16 -17.97 -6.32
N VAL A 15 12.30 -18.70 -5.23
CA VAL A 15 11.21 -19.08 -4.33
C VAL A 15 11.52 -18.56 -2.94
N ASN A 16 10.69 -17.64 -2.44
CA ASN A 16 10.79 -17.13 -1.08
C ASN A 16 9.93 -17.99 -0.13
N MET A 17 10.59 -18.83 0.66
CA MET A 17 9.95 -19.73 1.64
C MET A 17 9.74 -19.03 3.00
N ARG A 18 9.38 -17.78 3.02
CA ARG A 18 9.13 -16.94 4.19
C ARG A 18 8.00 -15.93 3.91
N PRO A 19 7.35 -15.39 4.96
CA PRO A 19 6.45 -14.27 4.77
C PRO A 19 7.15 -13.08 4.10
N PRO A 20 6.44 -12.29 3.30
CA PRO A 20 6.99 -11.08 2.70
C PRO A 20 7.41 -10.08 3.78
N GLY A 21 8.42 -9.28 3.48
CA GLY A 21 8.91 -8.24 4.39
C GLY A 21 8.08 -6.95 4.32
N GLY A 22 8.47 -5.99 5.16
CA GLY A 22 7.80 -4.69 5.27
C GLY A 22 6.35 -4.85 5.74
N TYR A 23 5.48 -3.93 5.31
CA TYR A 23 4.07 -3.90 5.70
C TYR A 23 3.18 -4.91 4.95
N MET A 24 3.73 -5.68 4.00
CA MET A 24 2.95 -6.67 3.22
C MET A 24 2.31 -7.73 4.10
N THR A 25 3.02 -8.20 5.13
CA THR A 25 2.50 -9.19 6.07
C THR A 25 1.30 -8.63 6.86
N ASP A 26 1.38 -7.38 7.32
CA ASP A 26 0.29 -6.73 8.02
C ASP A 26 -0.90 -6.47 7.09
N MET A 27 -0.66 -6.08 5.85
CA MET A 27 -1.72 -5.94 4.85
C MET A 27 -2.45 -7.26 4.57
N ILE A 28 -1.74 -8.41 4.56
CA ILE A 28 -2.36 -9.74 4.45
C ILE A 28 -3.25 -9.98 5.66
N ASN A 29 -2.78 -9.69 6.88
CA ASN A 29 -3.57 -9.82 8.10
C ASN A 29 -4.85 -8.99 8.02
N TYR A 30 -4.75 -7.72 7.64
CA TYR A 30 -5.91 -6.82 7.53
C TYR A 30 -6.87 -7.18 6.40
N SER A 31 -6.37 -7.74 5.29
CA SER A 31 -7.23 -8.12 4.16
C SER A 31 -8.05 -9.37 4.42
N GLN A 32 -7.59 -10.23 5.32
CA GLN A 32 -8.14 -11.56 5.54
C GLN A 32 -8.63 -11.79 6.98
N ASP A 33 -8.47 -10.81 7.87
CA ASP A 33 -8.73 -10.93 9.32
C ASP A 33 -8.06 -12.16 9.94
N ILE A 34 -6.77 -12.38 9.62
CA ILE A 34 -5.95 -13.51 10.10
C ILE A 34 -4.71 -13.02 10.84
N ASN A 35 -3.98 -13.96 11.44
CA ASN A 35 -2.63 -13.75 11.93
C ASN A 35 -1.65 -14.63 11.13
N ILE A 36 -1.08 -14.07 10.06
CA ILE A 36 -0.14 -14.79 9.19
C ILE A 36 1.14 -15.22 9.94
N TYR A 37 1.56 -14.46 10.95
CA TYR A 37 2.71 -14.83 11.79
C TYR A 37 2.44 -16.13 12.55
N MET A 38 1.25 -16.27 13.10
CA MET A 38 0.82 -17.49 13.78
C MET A 38 0.70 -18.67 12.79
N ILE A 39 0.17 -18.41 11.60
CA ILE A 39 0.05 -19.41 10.53
C ILE A 39 1.44 -19.92 10.15
N TYR A 40 2.38 -18.99 9.91
CA TYR A 40 3.76 -19.34 9.57
C TYR A 40 4.45 -20.13 10.68
N ALA A 41 4.29 -19.72 11.94
CA ALA A 41 4.84 -20.47 13.08
C ALA A 41 4.28 -21.91 13.15
N LYS A 42 2.98 -22.10 12.94
CA LYS A 42 2.34 -23.42 12.86
C LYS A 42 2.91 -24.26 11.71
N MET A 43 3.10 -23.65 10.53
CA MET A 43 3.73 -24.32 9.39
C MET A 43 5.14 -24.83 9.75
N CYS A 44 5.97 -23.98 10.38
CA CYS A 44 7.32 -24.35 10.80
C CYS A 44 7.32 -25.49 11.84
N MET A 45 6.29 -25.60 12.65
CA MET A 45 6.10 -26.67 13.64
C MET A 45 5.42 -27.92 13.05
N HIS A 46 5.20 -27.99 11.74
CA HIS A 46 4.50 -29.07 11.06
C HIS A 46 3.09 -29.38 11.62
N VAL A 47 2.40 -28.34 12.14
CA VAL A 47 1.02 -28.47 12.61
C VAL A 47 0.10 -28.58 11.40
N GLN A 48 -0.69 -29.65 11.37
CA GLN A 48 -1.75 -29.82 10.35
C GLN A 48 -2.93 -28.88 10.64
N ASN A 49 -3.78 -28.63 9.64
CA ASN A 49 -4.94 -27.71 9.69
C ASN A 49 -4.55 -26.22 9.58
N ILE A 50 -3.86 -25.89 8.50
CA ILE A 50 -3.67 -24.50 8.10
C ILE A 50 -4.99 -24.02 7.48
N VAL A 51 -5.56 -22.97 8.06
CA VAL A 51 -6.74 -22.30 7.50
C VAL A 51 -6.38 -21.75 6.12
N SER A 52 -7.18 -22.06 5.11
CA SER A 52 -7.07 -21.41 3.80
C SER A 52 -7.76 -20.04 3.89
N PRO A 53 -7.02 -18.95 3.94
CA PRO A 53 -7.62 -17.64 4.09
C PRO A 53 -8.26 -17.18 2.77
N HIS A 54 -9.42 -16.54 2.89
CA HIS A 54 -10.08 -15.89 1.77
C HIS A 54 -10.08 -14.39 1.99
N PRO A 55 -9.68 -13.58 1.01
CA PRO A 55 -9.69 -12.13 1.17
C PRO A 55 -11.11 -11.62 1.43
N ILE A 56 -11.27 -10.92 2.57
CA ILE A 56 -12.53 -10.32 3.00
C ILE A 56 -12.56 -8.84 2.60
N TYR A 57 -11.37 -8.24 2.54
CA TYR A 57 -11.17 -6.83 2.23
C TYR A 57 -10.10 -6.65 1.16
N HIS A 58 -10.24 -5.59 0.40
CA HIS A 58 -9.16 -5.02 -0.39
C HIS A 58 -8.33 -4.11 0.50
N CYS A 59 -7.04 -4.37 0.63
CA CYS A 59 -6.13 -3.60 1.47
C CYS A 59 -5.15 -2.82 0.61
N VAL A 60 -4.88 -1.59 0.97
CA VAL A 60 -3.98 -0.69 0.24
C VAL A 60 -3.02 0.02 1.19
N HIS A 61 -1.79 0.20 0.75
CA HIS A 61 -0.78 1.06 1.37
C HIS A 61 -0.56 2.28 0.49
N VAL A 62 -0.73 3.48 1.05
CA VAL A 62 -0.54 4.75 0.34
C VAL A 62 0.48 5.58 1.08
N GLY A 63 1.61 5.87 0.42
CA GLY A 63 2.67 6.73 0.95
C GLY A 63 2.52 8.19 0.49
N LYS A 64 2.74 9.13 1.40
CA LYS A 64 2.87 10.57 1.11
C LYS A 64 4.32 10.99 1.29
N ARG A 65 4.77 11.96 0.50
CA ARG A 65 6.12 12.54 0.57
C ARG A 65 6.08 13.92 1.16
N ASP A 66 6.98 14.18 2.10
CA ASP A 66 7.23 15.52 2.60
C ASP A 66 7.65 16.44 1.44
N GLY A 67 7.28 17.71 1.50
CA GLY A 67 7.53 18.67 0.43
C GLY A 67 6.64 18.54 -0.81
N SER A 68 5.75 17.55 -0.87
CA SER A 68 4.69 17.50 -1.88
C SER A 68 3.43 18.18 -1.34
N HIS A 69 2.81 19.03 -2.18
CA HIS A 69 1.56 19.71 -1.85
C HIS A 69 0.38 18.81 -2.19
N TYR A 70 -0.27 18.27 -1.19
CA TYR A 70 -1.48 17.46 -1.32
C TYR A 70 -2.70 18.31 -1.04
N ALA A 71 -3.78 18.07 -1.78
CA ALA A 71 -5.03 18.82 -1.65
C ALA A 71 -5.70 18.60 -0.29
N HIS A 72 -5.49 17.42 0.30
CA HIS A 72 -6.14 17.03 1.55
C HIS A 72 -5.14 16.84 2.69
N SER A 73 -5.47 17.44 3.84
CA SER A 73 -4.74 17.28 5.09
C SER A 73 -4.97 15.90 5.72
N GLY A 74 -4.09 15.49 6.64
CA GLY A 74 -4.27 14.24 7.40
C GLY A 74 -5.60 14.22 8.17
N LEU A 75 -6.03 15.38 8.71
CA LEU A 75 -7.31 15.48 9.42
C LEU A 75 -8.51 15.17 8.52
N GLU A 76 -8.54 15.72 7.32
CA GLU A 76 -9.62 15.46 6.33
C GLU A 76 -9.63 13.99 5.89
N ILE A 77 -8.45 13.38 5.71
CA ILE A 77 -8.32 11.95 5.40
C ILE A 77 -8.94 11.12 6.53
N PHE A 78 -8.62 11.40 7.80
CA PHE A 78 -9.21 10.70 8.94
C PHE A 78 -10.70 10.97 9.12
N GLN A 79 -11.17 12.17 8.88
CA GLN A 79 -12.60 12.49 8.94
C GLN A 79 -13.41 11.68 7.93
N ARG A 80 -12.87 11.49 6.73
CA ARG A 80 -13.57 10.78 5.66
C ARG A 80 -13.41 9.27 5.71
N PHE A 81 -12.22 8.77 6.01
CA PHE A 81 -11.85 7.36 5.88
C PHE A 81 -11.35 6.71 7.17
N GLY A 82 -11.44 7.39 8.30
CA GLY A 82 -10.88 6.91 9.57
C GLY A 82 -11.35 5.51 9.97
N ALA A 83 -12.61 5.16 9.67
CA ALA A 83 -13.15 3.82 9.94
C ALA A 83 -12.50 2.70 9.08
N ASN A 84 -11.85 3.06 7.98
CA ASN A 84 -11.19 2.14 7.06
C ASN A 84 -9.68 2.07 7.29
N ILE A 85 -9.08 3.12 7.89
CA ILE A 85 -7.64 3.19 8.16
C ILE A 85 -7.32 2.25 9.32
N VAL A 86 -6.41 1.31 9.07
CA VAL A 86 -5.98 0.29 10.05
C VAL A 86 -4.56 0.55 10.55
N MET A 87 -3.79 1.38 9.84
CA MET A 87 -2.45 1.80 10.26
C MET A 87 -2.12 3.16 9.64
N HIS A 88 -1.48 4.03 10.41
CA HIS A 88 -0.95 5.31 9.96
C HIS A 88 0.29 5.64 10.77
N GLU A 89 1.42 5.82 10.10
CA GLU A 89 2.70 6.08 10.77
C GLU A 89 3.62 6.92 9.88
N ARG A 90 4.66 7.47 10.51
CA ARG A 90 5.82 8.00 9.79
C ARG A 90 6.73 6.86 9.38
N MET A 91 7.20 6.89 8.14
CA MET A 91 8.12 5.89 7.63
C MET A 91 9.50 6.02 8.29
N PRO A 92 10.14 4.92 8.69
CA PRO A 92 11.55 4.94 9.09
C PRO A 92 12.44 5.51 7.98
N GLN A 93 13.41 6.36 8.34
CA GLN A 93 14.26 7.08 7.38
C GLN A 93 14.92 6.17 6.33
N VAL A 94 15.27 4.94 6.71
CA VAL A 94 15.90 3.97 5.79
C VAL A 94 14.97 3.55 4.64
N LEU A 95 13.66 3.73 4.77
CA LEU A 95 12.64 3.33 3.80
C LEU A 95 11.95 4.53 3.12
N ASP A 96 12.14 5.76 3.64
CA ASP A 96 11.39 6.93 3.19
C ASP A 96 11.63 7.28 1.72
N ALA A 97 12.85 7.09 1.23
CA ALA A 97 13.20 7.32 -0.17
C ALA A 97 12.39 6.43 -1.13
N ALA A 98 12.11 5.19 -0.74
CA ALA A 98 11.36 4.23 -1.56
C ALA A 98 9.85 4.33 -1.35
N MET A 99 9.38 4.51 -0.11
CA MET A 99 7.97 4.32 0.26
C MET A 99 7.24 5.62 0.65
N GLY A 100 7.94 6.77 0.72
CA GLY A 100 7.40 8.04 1.20
C GLY A 100 7.74 8.25 2.68
N ASN A 101 7.40 9.44 3.21
CA ASN A 101 7.75 9.83 4.58
C ASN A 101 6.63 9.55 5.59
N GLU A 102 5.40 9.47 5.13
CA GLU A 102 4.18 9.15 5.87
C GLU A 102 3.36 8.15 5.07
N PHE A 103 2.68 7.24 5.73
CA PHE A 103 1.83 6.29 5.02
C PHE A 103 0.53 5.98 5.75
N TYR A 104 -0.43 5.53 4.99
CA TYR A 104 -1.72 5.02 5.43
C TYR A 104 -1.90 3.59 4.91
N VAL A 105 -2.31 2.67 5.78
CA VAL A 105 -2.85 1.37 5.37
C VAL A 105 -4.34 1.40 5.66
N ALA A 106 -5.13 1.12 4.63
CA ALA A 106 -6.59 1.11 4.75
C ALA A 106 -7.17 -0.14 4.09
N ARG A 107 -8.37 -0.56 4.53
CA ARG A 107 -9.09 -1.72 4.01
C ARG A 107 -10.53 -1.38 3.64
N PHE A 108 -11.00 -1.93 2.53
CA PHE A 108 -12.30 -1.64 1.95
C PHE A 108 -13.02 -2.91 1.50
N LYS A 109 -14.35 -2.87 1.47
CA LYS A 109 -15.15 -3.99 0.96
C LYS A 109 -15.14 -4.05 -0.57
N THR A 110 -14.95 -2.92 -1.24
CA THR A 110 -15.00 -2.82 -2.70
C THR A 110 -13.75 -2.13 -3.25
N MET A 111 -13.37 -2.49 -4.49
CA MET A 111 -12.29 -1.82 -5.22
C MET A 111 -12.62 -0.35 -5.51
N LYS A 112 -13.89 -0.01 -5.66
CA LYS A 112 -14.33 1.37 -5.90
C LYS A 112 -13.96 2.27 -4.72
N GLU A 113 -14.33 1.87 -3.51
CA GLU A 113 -13.99 2.61 -2.27
C GLU A 113 -12.48 2.73 -2.08
N LEU A 114 -11.74 1.67 -2.42
CA LEU A 114 -10.27 1.69 -2.35
C LEU A 114 -9.69 2.73 -3.32
N HIS A 115 -10.16 2.80 -4.57
CA HIS A 115 -9.70 3.79 -5.53
C HIS A 115 -10.06 5.21 -5.09
N GLU A 116 -11.29 5.44 -4.58
CA GLU A 116 -11.70 6.73 -4.02
C GLU A 116 -10.76 7.18 -2.89
N PHE A 117 -10.34 6.26 -2.04
CA PHE A 117 -9.36 6.56 -0.98
C PHE A 117 -7.99 6.92 -1.54
N VAL A 118 -7.47 6.12 -2.49
CA VAL A 118 -6.16 6.38 -3.11
C VAL A 118 -6.16 7.74 -3.80
N ASP A 119 -7.18 8.02 -4.60
CA ASP A 119 -7.31 9.28 -5.33
C ASP A 119 -7.34 10.47 -4.37
N PHE A 120 -8.15 10.38 -3.31
CA PHE A 120 -8.25 11.43 -2.29
C PHE A 120 -6.94 11.68 -1.55
N VAL A 121 -6.25 10.63 -1.11
CA VAL A 121 -4.98 10.76 -0.36
C VAL A 121 -3.86 11.29 -1.24
N THR A 122 -3.86 10.96 -2.53
CA THR A 122 -2.78 11.31 -3.47
C THR A 122 -3.06 12.55 -4.29
N GLU A 123 -4.27 13.13 -4.20
CA GLU A 123 -4.64 14.34 -4.93
C GLU A 123 -3.67 15.47 -4.61
N LYS A 124 -3.19 16.13 -5.66
CA LYS A 124 -2.26 17.26 -5.55
C LYS A 124 -3.00 18.57 -5.63
N GLU A 125 -2.53 19.57 -4.89
CA GLU A 125 -2.99 20.94 -5.08
C GLU A 125 -2.74 21.39 -6.52
N VAL A 126 -3.78 21.91 -7.16
CA VAL A 126 -3.64 22.57 -8.45
C VAL A 126 -3.01 23.94 -8.18
N LYS A 127 -1.73 24.13 -8.55
CA LYS A 127 -1.13 25.47 -8.52
C LYS A 127 -1.93 26.36 -9.46
N PRO A 128 -2.45 27.51 -8.99
CA PRO A 128 -3.05 28.48 -9.91
C PRO A 128 -2.00 28.83 -10.95
N HIS A 129 -2.39 28.78 -12.21
CA HIS A 129 -1.55 29.25 -13.31
C HIS A 129 -1.20 30.70 -13.00
N ALA A 130 0.06 31.02 -12.75
CA ALA A 130 0.52 32.38 -12.69
C ALA A 130 0.35 32.94 -14.11
N ASP A 131 -0.73 33.67 -14.34
CA ASP A 131 -0.92 34.45 -15.56
C ASP A 131 0.32 35.30 -15.72
N LYS A 132 1.05 35.04 -16.80
CA LYS A 132 2.14 35.92 -17.22
C LYS A 132 1.47 37.27 -17.51
N LEU A 133 1.67 38.22 -16.59
CA LEU A 133 1.37 39.61 -16.86
C LEU A 133 2.04 39.99 -18.19
N PRO A 134 1.34 40.61 -19.13
CA PRO A 134 1.95 41.14 -20.35
C PRO A 134 3.02 42.13 -19.90
N GLN A 135 4.26 41.93 -20.34
CA GLN A 135 5.27 42.97 -20.26
C GLN A 135 4.82 44.06 -21.25
N GLU A 136 4.25 45.11 -20.72
CA GLU A 136 4.05 46.34 -21.50
C GLU A 136 5.42 46.96 -21.77
N LEU A 137 5.63 47.28 -23.03
CA LEU A 137 6.78 47.99 -23.61
C LEU A 137 6.86 49.44 -23.12
#